data_cd6105216b8602227a639eddf41c6f10
#
_entry.id   cd6105216b8602227a639eddf41c6f10
#
_cell.length_a   1.000
_cell.length_b   1.000
_cell.length_c   1.000
_cell.angle_alpha   90.00
_cell.angle_beta   90.00
_cell.angle_gamma   90.00
#
_symmetry.space_group_name_H-M   'P 1'
#
loop_
_entity.id
_entity.type
_entity.pdbx_description
1 polymer ?
#
loop_
_entity_poly.entity_id
_entity_poly.type
_entity_poly.pdbx_seq_one_letter_code
_entity_poly.pdbx_strand_id
1 'polypeptide(L)'
;VVEIIEEPTKVPFYKPDIFPVILQKNVSVYGRFLGDSDIDKIADQQNTTNRIESKIIDKLLKSGSYITLPDEASIRVDAEDMKVIRPGNAATKALIDVYDLQGNVEQDMVYLSQVYEEARQIIGITDSFQGRTDRTATSGKAKEFAAAQSAGRLESKRVMKDAAYAALFEAMFKFKLAY
;
A
#
# COMPACT_ATOMS: atom_id res chain seq x y z
N VAL A 1 -30.75 36.26 26.20
CA VAL A 1 -29.70 37.03 25.54
C VAL A 1 -28.64 37.26 26.59
N VAL A 2 -27.48 36.60 26.48
CA VAL A 2 -26.32 36.85 27.33
C VAL A 2 -25.54 37.96 26.63
N GLU A 3 -25.62 39.16 27.17
CA GLU A 3 -24.84 40.29 26.71
C GLU A 3 -23.42 40.12 27.25
N ILE A 4 -22.47 39.92 26.39
CA ILE A 4 -21.03 39.90 26.76
C ILE A 4 -20.64 41.36 26.85
N ILE A 5 -20.59 41.89 28.08
CA ILE A 5 -20.35 43.30 28.36
C ILE A 5 -18.85 43.64 28.37
N GLU A 6 -17.96 42.66 28.49
CA GLU A 6 -16.51 42.90 28.53
C GLU A 6 -15.77 41.90 27.67
N GLU A 7 -14.73 42.40 26.97
CA GLU A 7 -13.77 41.51 26.32
C GLU A 7 -13.10 40.60 27.35
N PRO A 8 -12.86 39.34 27.04
CA PRO A 8 -12.19 38.43 27.98
C PRO A 8 -10.82 38.98 28.36
N THR A 9 -10.72 39.45 29.59
CA THR A 9 -9.45 39.92 30.15
C THR A 9 -8.49 38.75 30.33
N LYS A 10 -7.28 38.90 29.82
CA LYS A 10 -6.20 37.94 30.05
C LYS A 10 -5.95 37.80 31.53
N VAL A 11 -5.80 36.59 32.02
CA VAL A 11 -5.51 36.35 33.44
C VAL A 11 -4.07 36.77 33.73
N PRO A 12 -3.84 37.82 34.52
CA PRO A 12 -2.49 38.28 34.79
C PRO A 12 -1.70 37.18 35.52
N PHE A 13 -0.45 37.02 35.10
CA PHE A 13 0.48 36.02 35.66
C PHE A 13 0.11 34.54 35.41
N TYR A 14 -0.89 34.26 34.55
CA TYR A 14 -1.15 32.87 34.15
C TYR A 14 -0.02 32.35 33.29
N LYS A 15 0.66 31.32 33.75
CA LYS A 15 1.68 30.59 33.00
C LYS A 15 1.15 29.17 32.75
N PRO A 16 0.83 28.79 31.52
CA PRO A 16 0.42 27.43 31.26
C PRO A 16 1.60 26.48 31.54
N ASP A 17 1.38 25.52 32.45
CA ASP A 17 2.38 24.48 32.80
C ASP A 17 2.30 23.31 31.82
N ILE A 18 2.29 23.63 30.54
CA ILE A 18 2.22 22.66 29.45
C ILE A 18 3.15 23.06 28.30
N PHE A 19 3.79 22.06 27.69
CA PHE A 19 4.51 22.27 26.46
C PHE A 19 3.54 22.46 25.28
N PRO A 20 3.82 23.35 24.32
CA PRO A 20 2.98 23.57 23.13
C PRO A 20 3.14 22.44 22.10
N VAL A 21 3.21 21.20 22.55
CA VAL A 21 3.39 20.02 21.72
C VAL A 21 2.38 18.96 22.15
N ILE A 22 1.51 18.58 21.23
CA ILE A 22 0.54 17.52 21.43
C ILE A 22 0.95 16.31 20.61
N LEU A 23 1.09 15.17 21.26
CA LEU A 23 1.45 13.91 20.62
C LEU A 23 0.19 13.15 20.22
N GLN A 24 -0.02 12.98 18.92
CA GLN A 24 -1.03 12.09 18.38
C GLN A 24 -0.40 10.75 18.03
N LYS A 25 -0.82 9.69 18.69
CA LYS A 25 -0.39 8.31 18.38
C LYS A 25 -1.43 7.63 17.51
N ASN A 26 -0.98 6.87 16.52
CA ASN A 26 -1.87 6.04 15.70
C ASN A 26 -2.21 4.73 16.44
N VAL A 27 -1.19 4.04 16.93
CA VAL A 27 -1.32 2.85 17.77
C VAL A 27 -0.48 3.03 19.02
N SER A 28 -1.10 2.90 20.20
CA SER A 28 -0.37 2.96 21.46
C SER A 28 0.25 1.60 21.76
N VAL A 29 1.54 1.57 22.03
CA VAL A 29 2.27 0.37 22.46
C VAL A 29 2.83 0.58 23.86
N TYR A 30 2.65 -0.43 24.70
CA TYR A 30 3.17 -0.38 26.07
C TYR A 30 4.69 -0.22 26.07
N GLY A 31 5.19 0.69 26.86
CA GLY A 31 6.63 0.97 26.97
C GLY A 31 7.24 1.81 25.86
N ARG A 32 6.48 2.22 24.83
CA ARG A 32 6.94 3.12 23.76
C ARG A 32 6.27 4.48 23.80
N PHE A 33 7.07 5.54 23.78
CA PHE A 33 6.55 6.91 23.80
C PHE A 33 5.83 7.28 22.50
N LEU A 34 6.40 6.94 21.34
CA LEU A 34 5.87 7.34 20.03
C LEU A 34 4.76 6.42 19.48
N GLY A 35 4.63 5.21 20.01
CA GLY A 35 3.71 4.20 19.46
C GLY A 35 4.24 3.56 18.17
N ASP A 36 3.38 2.81 17.48
CA ASP A 36 3.72 2.11 16.23
C ASP A 36 2.91 2.65 15.04
N SER A 37 3.46 2.44 13.85
CA SER A 37 2.79 2.72 12.59
C SER A 37 2.08 1.48 12.05
N ASP A 38 1.00 1.66 11.30
CA ASP A 38 0.37 0.56 10.55
C ASP A 38 1.27 0.07 9.41
N ILE A 39 2.12 0.94 8.88
CA ILE A 39 3.07 0.61 7.81
C ILE A 39 4.10 -0.40 8.31
N ASP A 40 4.58 -0.26 9.55
CA ASP A 40 5.54 -1.20 10.14
C ASP A 40 4.97 -2.64 10.21
N LYS A 41 3.65 -2.76 10.40
CA LYS A 41 2.98 -4.07 10.45
C LYS A 41 2.90 -4.77 9.11
N ILE A 42 2.93 -4.03 8.01
CA ILE A 42 2.85 -4.58 6.65
C ILE A 42 4.18 -4.48 5.89
N ALA A 43 5.26 -4.12 6.57
CA ALA A 43 6.57 -3.95 5.93
C ALA A 43 7.05 -5.22 5.21
N ASP A 44 6.80 -6.39 5.77
CA ASP A 44 7.17 -7.66 5.16
C ASP A 44 6.35 -7.96 3.90
N GLN A 45 5.05 -7.68 3.92
CA GLN A 45 4.17 -7.82 2.76
C GLN A 45 4.57 -6.84 1.65
N GLN A 46 4.92 -5.61 2.01
CA GLN A 46 5.39 -4.62 1.04
C GLN A 46 6.71 -5.04 0.39
N ASN A 47 7.67 -5.53 1.18
CA ASN A 47 8.93 -6.05 0.66
C ASN A 47 8.73 -7.26 -0.25
N THR A 48 7.82 -8.16 0.11
CA THR A 48 7.46 -9.32 -0.70
C THR A 48 6.83 -8.89 -2.01
N THR A 49 5.89 -7.95 -1.99
CA THR A 49 5.28 -7.36 -3.18
C THR A 49 6.34 -6.80 -4.13
N ASN A 50 7.23 -5.95 -3.64
CA ASN A 50 8.29 -5.35 -4.45
C ASN A 50 9.19 -6.40 -5.11
N ARG A 51 9.52 -7.49 -4.39
CA ARG A 51 10.34 -8.58 -4.93
C ARG A 51 9.61 -9.38 -6.01
N ILE A 52 8.32 -9.65 -5.81
CA ILE A 52 7.51 -10.39 -6.79
C ILE A 52 7.31 -9.56 -8.04
N GLU A 53 6.98 -8.27 -7.91
CA GLU A 53 6.83 -7.36 -9.05
C GLU A 53 8.12 -7.26 -9.87
N SER A 54 9.28 -7.10 -9.20
CA SER A 54 10.57 -7.11 -9.87
C SER A 54 10.83 -8.43 -10.63
N LYS A 55 10.48 -9.56 -10.02
CA LYS A 55 10.60 -10.89 -10.64
C LYS A 55 9.67 -11.05 -11.85
N ILE A 56 8.46 -10.53 -11.78
CA ILE A 56 7.50 -10.54 -12.92
C ILE A 56 8.07 -9.72 -14.07
N ILE A 57 8.56 -8.52 -13.78
CA ILE A 57 9.17 -7.64 -14.78
C ILE A 57 10.38 -8.34 -15.44
N ASP A 58 11.26 -8.93 -14.63
CA ASP A 58 12.41 -9.69 -15.16
C ASP A 58 12.01 -10.86 -16.04
N LYS A 59 10.96 -11.61 -15.65
CA LYS A 59 10.42 -12.70 -16.48
C LYS A 59 9.87 -12.18 -17.79
N LEU A 60 9.11 -11.09 -17.78
CA LEU A 60 8.54 -10.49 -18.98
C LEU A 60 9.62 -9.92 -19.91
N LEU A 61 10.64 -9.28 -19.36
CA LEU A 61 11.76 -8.75 -20.17
C LEU A 61 12.62 -9.85 -20.77
N LYS A 62 12.75 -10.99 -20.09
CA LYS A 62 13.49 -12.17 -20.58
C LYS A 62 12.62 -13.11 -21.41
N SER A 63 11.30 -12.90 -21.42
CA SER A 63 10.41 -13.66 -22.29
C SER A 63 10.56 -13.21 -23.73
N GLY A 64 10.36 -14.12 -24.66
CA GLY A 64 10.41 -13.83 -26.09
C GLY A 64 10.89 -15.04 -26.87
N SER A 65 10.92 -14.88 -28.18
CA SER A 65 11.39 -15.92 -29.06
C SER A 65 12.91 -15.80 -29.27
N TYR A 66 13.63 -16.82 -28.87
CA TYR A 66 15.07 -16.94 -29.07
C TYR A 66 15.33 -17.81 -30.25
N ILE A 67 16.24 -17.39 -31.13
CA ILE A 67 16.66 -18.15 -32.31
C ILE A 67 18.09 -18.59 -32.07
N THR A 68 18.34 -19.89 -32.12
CA THR A 68 19.70 -20.42 -32.15
C THR A 68 20.18 -20.42 -33.58
N LEU A 69 21.35 -19.84 -33.79
CA LEU A 69 22.00 -19.74 -35.10
C LEU A 69 23.40 -20.34 -34.99
N PRO A 70 23.82 -21.18 -35.93
CA PRO A 70 25.21 -21.53 -36.05
C PRO A 70 26.05 -20.32 -36.50
N ASP A 71 27.32 -20.29 -36.15
CA ASP A 71 28.23 -19.15 -36.38
C ASP A 71 28.31 -18.69 -37.86
N GLU A 72 28.00 -19.60 -38.80
CA GLU A 72 28.02 -19.32 -40.23
C GLU A 72 26.72 -18.69 -40.75
N ALA A 73 25.67 -18.62 -39.92
CA ALA A 73 24.39 -18.05 -40.31
C ALA A 73 24.31 -16.55 -39.94
N SER A 74 23.75 -15.75 -40.84
CA SER A 74 23.55 -14.32 -40.60
C SER A 74 22.07 -13.95 -40.56
N ILE A 75 21.67 -13.13 -39.58
CA ILE A 75 20.36 -12.49 -39.58
C ILE A 75 20.51 -11.10 -40.19
N ARG A 76 19.78 -10.81 -41.24
CA ARG A 76 19.57 -9.45 -41.74
C ARG A 76 18.19 -8.98 -41.27
N VAL A 77 18.17 -7.83 -40.62
CA VAL A 77 16.95 -7.11 -40.35
C VAL A 77 16.78 -6.13 -41.51
N ASP A 78 16.07 -6.56 -42.55
CA ASP A 78 15.62 -5.65 -43.60
C ASP A 78 14.28 -5.03 -43.14
N ALA A 79 14.25 -3.69 -43.19
CA ALA A 79 13.13 -2.79 -43.00
C ALA A 79 11.81 -3.37 -42.41
N GLU A 80 11.43 -2.85 -41.30
CA GLU A 80 10.03 -2.73 -40.81
C GLU A 80 9.31 -3.98 -40.31
N ASP A 81 9.86 -5.09 -39.99
CA ASP A 81 9.22 -6.22 -39.28
C ASP A 81 9.55 -7.64 -39.78
N MET A 82 10.24 -7.81 -40.87
CA MET A 82 10.64 -9.17 -41.33
C MET A 82 12.10 -9.45 -41.00
N LYS A 83 12.33 -10.31 -40.01
CA LYS A 83 13.65 -10.89 -39.76
C LYS A 83 13.92 -12.00 -40.73
N VAL A 84 14.82 -11.81 -41.70
CA VAL A 84 15.21 -12.83 -42.68
C VAL A 84 16.44 -13.58 -42.18
N ILE A 85 16.28 -14.89 -41.98
CA ILE A 85 17.36 -15.80 -41.59
C ILE A 85 17.91 -16.40 -42.90
N ARG A 86 19.21 -16.24 -43.15
CA ARG A 86 19.89 -16.88 -44.30
C ARG A 86 20.81 -17.97 -43.78
N PRO A 87 20.42 -19.25 -43.87
CA PRO A 87 21.32 -20.37 -43.60
C PRO A 87 22.36 -20.48 -44.68
N GLY A 88 23.61 -20.68 -44.31
CA GLY A 88 24.72 -20.81 -45.27
C GLY A 88 24.60 -22.03 -46.18
N ASN A 89 24.08 -23.16 -45.67
CA ASN A 89 23.84 -24.38 -46.40
C ASN A 89 22.68 -25.21 -45.81
N ALA A 90 22.32 -26.33 -46.44
CA ALA A 90 21.22 -27.18 -46.01
C ALA A 90 21.46 -27.83 -44.63
N ALA A 91 22.70 -28.14 -44.28
CA ALA A 91 23.05 -28.68 -42.95
C ALA A 91 22.89 -27.60 -41.85
N THR A 92 23.24 -26.36 -42.14
CA THR A 92 23.09 -25.22 -41.24
C THR A 92 21.61 -24.89 -41.00
N LYS A 93 20.75 -25.09 -42.00
CA LYS A 93 19.29 -24.91 -41.86
C LYS A 93 18.69 -25.86 -40.82
N ALA A 94 19.18 -27.08 -40.72
CA ALA A 94 18.70 -28.08 -39.76
C ALA A 94 19.07 -27.76 -38.29
N LEU A 95 20.05 -26.86 -38.09
CA LEU A 95 20.52 -26.44 -36.77
C LEU A 95 19.86 -25.15 -36.28
N ILE A 96 18.95 -24.57 -37.05
CA ILE A 96 18.21 -23.36 -36.66
C ILE A 96 16.95 -23.78 -35.91
N ASP A 97 16.93 -23.53 -34.62
CA ASP A 97 15.77 -23.78 -33.77
C ASP A 97 15.23 -22.46 -33.20
N VAL A 98 13.92 -22.39 -33.11
CA VAL A 98 13.22 -21.25 -32.51
C VAL A 98 12.66 -21.71 -31.17
N TYR A 99 13.18 -21.14 -30.10
CA TYR A 99 12.68 -21.36 -28.77
C TYR A 99 11.79 -20.20 -28.36
N ASP A 100 10.53 -20.49 -28.12
CA ASP A 100 9.58 -19.52 -27.56
C ASP A 100 9.54 -19.69 -26.02
N LEU A 101 10.27 -18.82 -25.33
CA LEU A 101 10.32 -18.77 -23.89
C LEU A 101 9.23 -17.82 -23.37
N GLN A 102 8.03 -18.35 -23.22
CA GLN A 102 6.95 -17.58 -22.59
C GLN A 102 7.16 -17.55 -21.09
N GLY A 103 7.29 -16.34 -20.55
CA GLY A 103 7.35 -16.13 -19.10
C GLY A 103 5.99 -16.41 -18.46
N ASN A 104 5.80 -17.61 -17.90
CA ASN A 104 4.60 -17.88 -17.11
C ASN A 104 4.64 -17.06 -15.82
N VAL A 105 3.82 -16.02 -15.76
CA VAL A 105 3.69 -15.10 -14.63
C VAL A 105 2.38 -15.28 -13.86
N GLU A 106 1.52 -16.19 -14.30
CA GLU A 106 0.17 -16.37 -13.73
C GLU A 106 0.23 -16.71 -12.24
N GLN A 107 1.08 -17.66 -11.85
CA GLN A 107 1.23 -18.03 -10.44
C GLN A 107 1.81 -16.89 -9.59
N ASP A 108 2.74 -16.12 -10.14
CA ASP A 108 3.31 -14.97 -9.43
C ASP A 108 2.25 -13.88 -9.23
N MET A 109 1.35 -13.65 -10.22
CA MET A 109 0.23 -12.71 -10.11
C MET A 109 -0.81 -13.15 -9.08
N VAL A 110 -1.14 -14.44 -9.03
CA VAL A 110 -2.05 -15.00 -8.01
C VAL A 110 -1.44 -14.81 -6.62
N TYR A 111 -0.16 -15.12 -6.45
CA TYR A 111 0.52 -14.93 -5.17
C TYR A 111 0.61 -13.45 -4.77
N LEU A 112 0.86 -12.56 -5.72
CA LEU A 112 0.84 -11.12 -5.49
C LEU A 112 -0.52 -10.66 -4.95
N SER A 113 -1.62 -11.13 -5.54
CA SER A 113 -2.97 -10.79 -5.07
C SER A 113 -3.25 -11.30 -3.66
N GLN A 114 -2.71 -12.47 -3.28
CA GLN A 114 -2.82 -13.00 -1.91
C GLN A 114 -2.06 -12.13 -0.90
N VAL A 115 -0.83 -11.73 -1.22
CA VAL A 115 -0.03 -10.83 -0.36
C VAL A 115 -0.72 -9.48 -0.16
N TYR A 116 -1.36 -8.94 -1.19
CA TYR A 116 -2.18 -7.72 -1.07
C TYR A 116 -3.37 -7.91 -0.12
N GLU A 117 -4.08 -9.03 -0.23
CA GLU A 117 -5.20 -9.32 0.66
C GLU A 117 -4.75 -9.53 2.11
N GLU A 118 -3.62 -10.21 2.33
CA GLU A 118 -3.03 -10.35 3.66
C GLU A 118 -2.69 -8.98 4.27
N ALA A 119 -2.03 -8.10 3.52
CA ALA A 119 -1.69 -6.75 3.97
C ALA A 119 -2.96 -5.96 4.37
N ARG A 120 -4.01 -6.03 3.56
CA ARG A 120 -5.31 -5.39 3.86
C ARG A 120 -5.95 -5.93 5.13
N GLN A 121 -5.90 -7.26 5.32
CA GLN A 121 -6.42 -7.91 6.52
C GLN A 121 -5.65 -7.51 7.79
N ILE A 122 -4.33 -7.39 7.71
CA ILE A 122 -3.49 -6.95 8.83
C ILE A 122 -3.85 -5.53 9.28
N ILE A 123 -4.05 -4.60 8.33
CA ILE A 123 -4.47 -3.23 8.63
C ILE A 123 -5.94 -3.18 9.08
N GLY A 124 -6.75 -4.16 8.70
CA GLY A 124 -8.19 -4.21 8.97
C GLY A 124 -9.03 -3.44 7.95
N ILE A 125 -8.49 -3.17 6.77
CA ILE A 125 -9.22 -2.54 5.66
C ILE A 125 -9.91 -3.65 4.86
N THR A 126 -11.20 -3.87 5.12
CA THR A 126 -12.01 -4.85 4.40
C THR A 126 -12.75 -4.20 3.22
N ASP A 127 -13.23 -5.01 2.28
CA ASP A 127 -14.03 -4.53 1.15
C ASP A 127 -15.30 -3.80 1.61
N SER A 128 -15.95 -4.29 2.67
CA SER A 128 -17.10 -3.65 3.29
C SER A 128 -16.78 -2.26 3.82
N PHE A 129 -15.57 -2.04 4.37
CA PHE A 129 -15.13 -0.73 4.84
C PHE A 129 -14.89 0.24 3.67
N GLN A 130 -14.43 -0.26 2.53
CA GLN A 130 -14.22 0.54 1.32
C GLN A 130 -15.51 0.80 0.53
N GLY A 131 -16.66 0.32 1.00
CA GLY A 131 -17.91 0.40 0.27
C GLY A 131 -17.99 -0.51 -0.96
N ARG A 132 -17.06 -1.45 -1.10
CA ARG A 132 -17.10 -2.45 -2.16
C ARG A 132 -18.06 -3.55 -1.79
N THR A 133 -18.66 -4.17 -2.79
CA THR A 133 -19.57 -5.30 -2.57
C THR A 133 -18.76 -6.50 -2.09
N ASP A 134 -18.94 -6.85 -0.83
CA ASP A 134 -18.38 -8.07 -0.27
C ASP A 134 -19.13 -9.27 -0.89
N ARG A 135 -18.39 -10.15 -1.57
CA ARG A 135 -18.95 -11.34 -2.21
C ARG A 135 -19.46 -12.37 -1.20
N THR A 136 -18.98 -12.32 0.04
CA THR A 136 -19.36 -13.24 1.10
C THR A 136 -20.64 -12.79 1.83
N ALA A 137 -20.96 -11.50 1.80
CA ALA A 137 -22.13 -10.93 2.44
C ALA A 137 -23.32 -10.89 1.47
N THR A 138 -24.17 -11.90 1.53
CA THR A 138 -25.33 -12.06 0.63
C THR A 138 -26.57 -11.26 1.04
N SER A 139 -26.67 -10.79 2.30
CA SER A 139 -27.80 -10.01 2.80
C SER A 139 -27.41 -8.63 3.29
N GLY A 140 -28.35 -7.68 3.27
CA GLY A 140 -28.13 -6.32 3.78
C GLY A 140 -27.66 -6.29 5.24
N LYS A 141 -28.26 -7.13 6.10
CA LYS A 141 -27.85 -7.26 7.51
C LYS A 141 -26.43 -7.83 7.67
N ALA A 142 -26.04 -8.78 6.83
CA ALA A 142 -24.67 -9.30 6.85
C ALA A 142 -23.65 -8.22 6.44
N LYS A 143 -24.00 -7.37 5.48
CA LYS A 143 -23.16 -6.23 5.07
C LYS A 143 -23.02 -5.18 6.18
N GLU A 144 -24.12 -4.84 6.86
CA GLU A 144 -24.09 -3.93 8.01
C GLU A 144 -23.24 -4.49 9.16
N PHE A 145 -23.38 -5.78 9.46
CA PHE A 145 -22.58 -6.44 10.49
C PHE A 145 -21.09 -6.45 10.14
N ALA A 146 -20.74 -6.80 8.90
CA ALA A 146 -19.36 -6.80 8.44
C ALA A 146 -18.74 -5.39 8.46
N ALA A 147 -19.52 -4.37 8.06
CA ALA A 147 -19.10 -2.98 8.14
C ALA A 147 -18.88 -2.51 9.59
N ALA A 148 -19.80 -2.86 10.50
CA ALA A 148 -19.70 -2.54 11.93
C ALA A 148 -18.47 -3.23 12.56
N GLN A 149 -18.21 -4.50 12.23
CA GLN A 149 -17.06 -5.23 12.73
C GLN A 149 -15.71 -4.64 12.21
N SER A 150 -15.69 -4.20 10.95
CA SER A 150 -14.53 -3.52 10.38
C SER A 150 -14.30 -2.14 11.01
N ALA A 151 -15.38 -1.40 11.28
CA ALA A 151 -15.32 -0.12 11.99
C ALA A 151 -14.77 -0.29 13.43
N GLY A 152 -15.12 -1.37 14.12
CA GLY A 152 -14.62 -1.66 15.47
C GLY A 152 -13.10 -1.77 15.57
N ARG A 153 -12.43 -2.24 14.52
CA ARG A 153 -10.95 -2.29 14.47
C ARG A 153 -10.31 -0.91 14.40
N LEU A 154 -11.02 0.08 13.86
CA LEU A 154 -10.54 1.45 13.73
C LEU A 154 -10.95 2.34 14.92
N GLU A 155 -11.83 1.83 15.78
CA GLU A 155 -12.34 2.62 16.93
C GLU A 155 -11.21 3.01 17.89
N SER A 156 -10.25 2.14 18.15
CA SER A 156 -9.09 2.47 18.99
C SER A 156 -8.28 3.65 18.44
N LYS A 157 -8.13 3.73 17.12
CA LYS A 157 -7.44 4.84 16.45
C LYS A 157 -8.25 6.13 16.52
N ARG A 158 -9.58 6.03 16.39
CA ARG A 158 -10.49 7.15 16.55
C ARG A 158 -10.42 7.73 17.95
N VAL A 159 -10.47 6.88 18.98
CA VAL A 159 -10.36 7.31 20.39
C VAL A 159 -9.03 8.03 20.63
N MET A 160 -7.91 7.50 20.11
CA MET A 160 -6.60 8.16 20.25
C MET A 160 -6.56 9.52 19.55
N LYS A 161 -7.15 9.62 18.38
CA LYS A 161 -7.27 10.88 17.64
C LYS A 161 -8.12 11.90 18.41
N ASP A 162 -9.29 11.49 18.89
CA ASP A 162 -10.21 12.37 19.61
C ASP A 162 -9.58 12.87 20.92
N ALA A 163 -8.82 12.02 21.63
CA ALA A 163 -8.05 12.41 22.81
C ALA A 163 -6.97 13.45 22.48
N ALA A 164 -6.26 13.29 21.36
CA ALA A 164 -5.26 14.26 20.91
C ALA A 164 -5.88 15.61 20.55
N TYR A 165 -7.05 15.62 19.90
CA TYR A 165 -7.77 16.86 19.61
C TYR A 165 -8.28 17.54 20.89
N ALA A 166 -8.80 16.78 21.84
CA ALA A 166 -9.23 17.35 23.13
C ALA A 166 -8.03 18.03 23.84
N ALA A 167 -6.88 17.37 23.89
CA ALA A 167 -5.66 17.94 24.45
C ALA A 167 -5.19 19.19 23.69
N LEU A 168 -5.33 19.20 22.34
CA LEU A 168 -5.00 20.36 21.51
C LEU A 168 -5.88 21.56 21.84
N PHE A 169 -7.20 21.38 21.91
CA PHE A 169 -8.12 22.46 22.24
C PHE A 169 -7.92 22.99 23.66
N GLU A 170 -7.65 22.10 24.61
CA GLU A 170 -7.30 22.50 25.97
C GLU A 170 -6.02 23.34 26.00
N ALA A 171 -4.97 22.91 25.29
CA ALA A 171 -3.73 23.67 25.20
C ALA A 171 -3.95 25.03 24.56
N MET A 172 -4.69 25.10 23.43
CA MET A 172 -5.02 26.36 22.76
C MET A 172 -5.77 27.32 23.70
N PHE A 173 -6.74 26.81 24.46
CA PHE A 173 -7.47 27.61 25.43
C PHE A 173 -6.55 28.15 26.52
N LYS A 174 -5.71 27.31 27.13
CA LYS A 174 -4.74 27.70 28.15
C LYS A 174 -3.76 28.76 27.63
N PHE A 175 -3.25 28.61 26.41
CA PHE A 175 -2.36 29.61 25.81
C PHE A 175 -3.08 30.91 25.51
N LYS A 176 -4.33 30.86 25.03
CA LYS A 176 -5.15 32.08 24.81
C LYS A 176 -5.45 32.85 26.09
N LEU A 177 -5.56 32.16 27.23
CA LEU A 177 -5.71 32.83 28.53
C LEU A 177 -4.41 33.51 29.00
N ALA A 178 -3.26 32.96 28.58
CA ALA A 178 -1.97 33.49 29.02
C ALA A 178 -1.46 34.64 28.12
N TYR A 179 -1.82 34.66 26.86
CA TYR A 179 -1.36 35.58 25.82
C TYR A 179 -2.55 36.24 25.08
#